data_a510083e9727da8c9a20bf2922bb753f
#
_entry.id   a510083e9727da8c9a20bf2922bb753f
#
_cell.length_a   1.000
_cell.length_b   1.000
_cell.length_c   1.000
_cell.angle_alpha   90.00
_cell.angle_beta   90.00
_cell.angle_gamma   90.00
#
_symmetry.space_group_name_H-M   'P 1'
#
loop_
_entity.id
_entity.type
_entity.pdbx_description
1 polymer ?
#
loop_
_entity_poly.entity_id
_entity_poly.type
_entity_poly.pdbx_seq_one_letter_code
_entity_poly.pdbx_strand_id
1 'polypeptide(L)'
;MANVIAVIWDFDKTLVDGYMQDPIFSHYGVDGNQFWKEVHELPEKYLREQGVRVNRDTIYLNHFLRYVREGVFPDLNNEKLKTFGKELQFYPGIPEIFERTKRMIAEDPHYGEYDIKVEHYIVSTGMLAVIKGTAIMDYVDGVWGNELIEDIVNGRKVIAELGYTIDNTSKTRAIFEINKGVPKHPEIDVNSKVPADKRRVPFENMIYIADGPSDIPAFSLVNKNGGSTFAIYPKGDERAFRQVEQ
;
A
#
# COMPACT_ATOMS: atom_id res chain seq x y z
N MET A 1 21.63 18.79 6.23
CA MET A 1 20.68 18.17 7.17
C MET A 1 19.49 17.66 6.38
N ALA A 2 18.91 16.55 6.80
CA ALA A 2 17.74 16.01 6.12
C ALA A 2 16.49 16.78 6.58
N ASN A 3 15.93 17.59 5.68
CA ASN A 3 14.82 18.50 5.98
C ASN A 3 13.49 17.97 5.40
N VAL A 4 13.35 16.64 5.35
CA VAL A 4 12.16 15.99 4.82
C VAL A 4 11.40 15.29 5.95
N ILE A 5 10.11 15.60 6.06
CA ILE A 5 9.13 14.86 6.85
C ILE A 5 8.41 13.93 5.87
N ALA A 6 8.48 12.61 6.10
CA ALA A 6 7.74 11.64 5.32
C ALA A 6 6.48 11.20 6.05
N VAL A 7 5.32 11.43 5.45
CA VAL A 7 4.04 10.88 5.90
C VAL A 7 3.74 9.66 5.04
N ILE A 8 3.73 8.50 5.66
CA ILE A 8 3.60 7.19 5.02
C ILE A 8 2.23 6.63 5.35
N TRP A 9 1.47 6.28 4.33
CA TRP A 9 0.09 5.84 4.45
C TRP A 9 -0.05 4.38 4.00
N ASP A 10 -0.81 3.60 4.74
CA ASP A 10 -1.49 2.45 4.15
C ASP A 10 -2.61 2.93 3.23
N PHE A 11 -3.25 2.04 2.47
CA PHE A 11 -4.22 2.43 1.45
C PHE A 11 -5.66 2.01 1.79
N ASP A 12 -5.92 0.70 1.82
CA ASP A 12 -7.26 0.16 2.08
C ASP A 12 -7.70 0.48 3.51
N LYS A 13 -8.92 0.98 3.72
CA LYS A 13 -9.45 1.43 5.02
C LYS A 13 -8.64 2.54 5.72
N THR A 14 -7.61 3.03 5.07
CA THR A 14 -6.79 4.15 5.55
C THR A 14 -7.05 5.40 4.73
N LEU A 15 -6.91 5.34 3.43
CA LEU A 15 -7.21 6.43 2.49
C LEU A 15 -8.58 6.24 1.83
N VAL A 16 -8.94 4.99 1.51
CA VAL A 16 -10.22 4.64 0.89
C VAL A 16 -11.16 3.96 1.90
N ASP A 17 -12.47 4.21 1.72
CA ASP A 17 -13.51 3.57 2.52
C ASP A 17 -13.85 2.20 1.92
N GLY A 18 -13.19 1.17 2.42
CA GLY A 18 -13.32 -0.21 1.95
C GLY A 18 -12.04 -0.78 1.33
N TYR A 19 -12.23 -1.73 0.44
CA TYR A 19 -11.13 -2.44 -0.23
C TYR A 19 -11.07 -2.11 -1.71
N MET A 20 -9.86 -1.99 -2.25
CA MET A 20 -9.63 -1.71 -3.67
C MET A 20 -10.17 -2.80 -4.60
N GLN A 21 -10.48 -3.98 -4.10
CA GLN A 21 -11.04 -5.10 -4.88
C GLN A 21 -12.55 -4.98 -5.09
N ASP A 22 -13.26 -4.20 -4.28
CA ASP A 22 -14.73 -4.12 -4.31
C ASP A 22 -15.31 -3.71 -5.69
N PRO A 23 -14.81 -2.69 -6.38
CA PRO A 23 -15.27 -2.35 -7.73
C PRO A 23 -14.97 -3.47 -8.75
N ILE A 24 -13.89 -4.22 -8.58
CA ILE A 24 -13.56 -5.35 -9.46
C ILE A 24 -14.61 -6.45 -9.30
N PHE A 25 -14.90 -6.84 -8.07
CA PHE A 25 -15.93 -7.84 -7.78
C PHE A 25 -17.30 -7.41 -8.30
N SER A 26 -17.68 -6.16 -8.07
CA SER A 26 -18.93 -5.60 -8.57
C SER A 26 -19.03 -5.68 -10.10
N HIS A 27 -17.97 -5.30 -10.81
CA HIS A 27 -17.93 -5.29 -12.28
C HIS A 27 -18.12 -6.69 -12.88
N TYR A 28 -17.49 -7.71 -12.29
CA TYR A 28 -17.55 -9.07 -12.79
C TYR A 28 -18.67 -9.91 -12.16
N GLY A 29 -19.47 -9.34 -11.27
CA GLY A 29 -20.56 -10.05 -10.58
C GLY A 29 -20.07 -11.14 -9.62
N VAL A 30 -18.88 -10.95 -9.03
CA VAL A 30 -18.29 -11.87 -8.05
C VAL A 30 -18.73 -11.49 -6.65
N ASP A 31 -19.15 -12.48 -5.86
CA ASP A 31 -19.35 -12.27 -4.43
C ASP A 31 -18.01 -12.16 -3.70
N GLY A 32 -17.67 -10.94 -3.25
CA GLY A 32 -16.45 -10.67 -2.53
C GLY A 32 -16.31 -11.49 -1.24
N ASN A 33 -17.41 -11.75 -0.51
CA ASN A 33 -17.35 -12.57 0.70
C ASN A 33 -16.98 -14.02 0.37
N GLN A 34 -17.52 -14.56 -0.71
CA GLN A 34 -17.17 -15.90 -1.18
C GLN A 34 -15.71 -15.95 -1.64
N PHE A 35 -15.25 -14.95 -2.40
CA PHE A 35 -13.84 -14.84 -2.82
C PHE A 35 -12.89 -14.86 -1.61
N TRP A 36 -13.13 -14.02 -0.62
CA TRP A 36 -12.27 -13.95 0.56
C TRP A 36 -12.35 -15.21 1.42
N LYS A 37 -13.52 -15.86 1.49
CA LYS A 37 -13.63 -17.18 2.14
C LYS A 37 -12.74 -18.21 1.45
N GLU A 38 -12.78 -18.28 0.13
CA GLU A 38 -11.90 -19.17 -0.64
C GLU A 38 -10.43 -18.86 -0.39
N VAL A 39 -10.03 -17.57 -0.42
CA VAL A 39 -8.65 -17.14 -0.13
C VAL A 39 -8.19 -17.59 1.25
N HIS A 40 -9.04 -17.47 2.28
CA HIS A 40 -8.70 -17.89 3.64
C HIS A 40 -8.50 -19.41 3.79
N GLU A 41 -9.12 -20.20 2.94
CA GLU A 41 -8.99 -21.68 2.92
C GLU A 41 -7.73 -22.14 2.17
N LEU A 42 -7.16 -21.32 1.26
CA LEU A 42 -6.03 -21.73 0.41
C LEU A 42 -4.77 -22.16 1.18
N PRO A 43 -4.36 -21.50 2.27
CA PRO A 43 -3.14 -21.90 3.00
C PRO A 43 -3.22 -23.35 3.52
N GLU A 44 -4.34 -23.72 4.12
CA GLU A 44 -4.54 -25.07 4.65
C GLU A 44 -4.74 -26.09 3.53
N LYS A 45 -5.44 -25.70 2.47
CA LYS A 45 -5.62 -26.54 1.28
C LYS A 45 -4.28 -26.89 0.65
N TYR A 46 -3.43 -25.93 0.32
CA TYR A 46 -2.15 -26.19 -0.31
C TYR A 46 -1.18 -26.95 0.59
N LEU A 47 -1.19 -26.65 1.90
CA LEU A 47 -0.38 -27.41 2.83
C LEU A 47 -0.80 -28.88 2.90
N ARG A 48 -2.11 -29.17 2.95
CA ARG A 48 -2.63 -30.54 3.02
C ARG A 48 -2.45 -31.31 1.71
N GLU A 49 -2.73 -30.66 0.56
CA GLU A 49 -2.80 -31.35 -0.74
C GLU A 49 -1.43 -31.47 -1.42
N GLN A 50 -0.54 -30.52 -1.15
CA GLN A 50 0.73 -30.42 -1.88
C GLN A 50 1.95 -30.29 -0.96
N GLY A 51 1.76 -30.16 0.36
CA GLY A 51 2.87 -29.90 1.30
C GLY A 51 3.48 -28.50 1.16
N VAL A 52 2.80 -27.57 0.47
CA VAL A 52 3.32 -26.24 0.17
C VAL A 52 2.76 -25.21 1.14
N ARG A 53 3.64 -24.43 1.77
CA ARG A 53 3.26 -23.25 2.54
C ARG A 53 3.13 -22.06 1.59
N VAL A 54 2.08 -21.25 1.76
CA VAL A 54 1.85 -20.04 0.99
C VAL A 54 1.86 -18.82 1.91
N ASN A 55 2.23 -17.67 1.37
CA ASN A 55 2.15 -16.41 2.09
C ASN A 55 0.67 -15.98 2.17
N ARG A 56 0.15 -15.88 3.40
CA ARG A 56 -1.26 -15.56 3.67
C ARG A 56 -1.64 -14.16 3.21
N ASP A 57 -0.69 -13.23 3.19
CA ASP A 57 -0.93 -11.82 2.84
C ASP A 57 -1.07 -11.63 1.33
N THR A 58 -0.41 -12.48 0.53
CA THR A 58 -0.34 -12.31 -0.93
C THR A 58 -1.01 -13.42 -1.73
N ILE A 59 -1.48 -14.51 -1.08
CA ILE A 59 -2.12 -15.63 -1.79
C ILE A 59 -3.37 -15.23 -2.56
N TYR A 60 -4.05 -14.16 -2.14
CA TYR A 60 -5.21 -13.63 -2.84
C TYR A 60 -4.88 -13.22 -4.28
N LEU A 61 -3.65 -12.74 -4.56
CA LEU A 61 -3.19 -12.41 -5.91
C LEU A 61 -3.15 -13.65 -6.81
N ASN A 62 -2.66 -14.78 -6.27
CA ASN A 62 -2.70 -16.05 -7.00
C ASN A 62 -4.16 -16.47 -7.28
N HIS A 63 -5.09 -16.17 -6.38
CA HIS A 63 -6.51 -16.44 -6.59
C HIS A 63 -7.12 -15.55 -7.67
N PHE A 64 -6.73 -14.26 -7.73
CA PHE A 64 -7.06 -13.38 -8.86
C PHE A 64 -6.57 -13.95 -10.20
N LEU A 65 -5.29 -14.36 -10.26
CA LEU A 65 -4.72 -14.97 -11.48
C LEU A 65 -5.43 -16.28 -11.85
N ARG A 66 -5.88 -17.05 -10.87
CA ARG A 66 -6.70 -18.23 -11.09
C ARG A 66 -8.04 -17.86 -11.71
N TYR A 67 -8.74 -16.86 -11.19
CA TYR A 67 -10.01 -16.38 -11.74
C TYR A 67 -9.87 -15.85 -13.18
N VAL A 68 -8.73 -15.24 -13.51
CA VAL A 68 -8.42 -14.88 -14.90
C VAL A 68 -8.32 -16.13 -15.78
N ARG A 69 -7.53 -17.13 -15.35
CA ARG A 69 -7.35 -18.39 -16.10
C ARG A 69 -8.66 -19.17 -16.27
N GLU A 70 -9.52 -19.15 -15.28
CA GLU A 70 -10.84 -19.81 -15.28
C GLU A 70 -11.92 -19.00 -16.03
N GLY A 71 -11.59 -17.79 -16.52
CA GLY A 71 -12.49 -16.95 -17.28
C GLY A 71 -13.52 -16.20 -16.43
N VAL A 72 -13.38 -16.17 -15.12
CA VAL A 72 -14.19 -15.34 -14.21
C VAL A 72 -13.85 -13.86 -14.40
N PHE A 73 -12.57 -13.54 -14.59
CA PHE A 73 -12.07 -12.22 -14.97
C PHE A 73 -11.48 -12.25 -16.39
N PRO A 74 -12.32 -12.33 -17.44
CA PRO A 74 -11.88 -12.72 -18.78
C PRO A 74 -11.00 -11.72 -19.52
N ASP A 75 -10.91 -10.48 -19.03
CA ASP A 75 -10.20 -9.37 -19.67
C ASP A 75 -9.50 -8.46 -18.65
N LEU A 76 -9.29 -8.97 -17.43
CA LEU A 76 -8.64 -8.20 -16.36
C LEU A 76 -7.15 -8.02 -16.68
N ASN A 77 -6.74 -6.77 -16.87
CA ASN A 77 -5.37 -6.34 -17.15
C ASN A 77 -5.02 -5.10 -16.31
N ASN A 78 -3.78 -4.65 -16.33
CA ASN A 78 -3.33 -3.51 -15.53
C ASN A 78 -4.04 -2.20 -15.88
N GLU A 79 -4.39 -1.98 -17.16
CA GLU A 79 -5.14 -0.78 -17.56
C GLU A 79 -6.58 -0.83 -17.02
N LYS A 80 -7.21 -2.00 -17.02
CA LYS A 80 -8.53 -2.18 -16.42
C LYS A 80 -8.49 -2.02 -14.90
N LEU A 81 -7.44 -2.53 -14.24
CA LEU A 81 -7.20 -2.28 -12.82
C LEU A 81 -7.10 -0.79 -12.49
N LYS A 82 -6.42 0.01 -13.33
CA LYS A 82 -6.40 1.47 -13.17
C LYS A 82 -7.78 2.10 -13.32
N THR A 83 -8.64 1.58 -14.20
CA THR A 83 -10.01 2.14 -14.32
C THR A 83 -10.82 1.92 -13.05
N PHE A 84 -10.67 0.78 -12.38
CA PHE A 84 -11.31 0.53 -11.09
C PHE A 84 -10.79 1.45 -9.97
N GLY A 85 -9.52 1.86 -10.03
CA GLY A 85 -8.98 2.85 -9.13
C GLY A 85 -9.74 4.20 -9.16
N LYS A 86 -10.32 4.58 -10.30
CA LYS A 86 -11.12 5.80 -10.44
C LYS A 86 -12.49 5.71 -9.75
N GLU A 87 -12.95 4.52 -9.44
CA GLU A 87 -14.25 4.27 -8.82
C GLU A 87 -14.17 4.27 -7.29
N LEU A 88 -12.96 4.23 -6.74
CA LEU A 88 -12.75 4.17 -5.29
C LEU A 88 -13.21 5.44 -4.60
N GLN A 89 -13.86 5.27 -3.46
CA GLN A 89 -14.30 6.35 -2.60
C GLN A 89 -13.27 6.59 -1.50
N PHE A 90 -12.75 7.80 -1.46
CA PHE A 90 -11.83 8.22 -0.40
C PHE A 90 -12.59 8.68 0.84
N TYR A 91 -11.95 8.53 2.00
CA TYR A 91 -12.47 9.15 3.21
C TYR A 91 -12.53 10.68 3.09
N PRO A 92 -13.47 11.34 3.79
CA PRO A 92 -13.56 12.79 3.81
C PRO A 92 -12.22 13.44 4.20
N GLY A 93 -11.80 14.45 3.43
CA GLY A 93 -10.53 15.15 3.64
C GLY A 93 -9.35 14.57 2.84
N ILE A 94 -9.58 13.51 2.04
CA ILE A 94 -8.63 13.00 1.05
C ILE A 94 -9.13 13.47 -0.34
N PRO A 95 -8.29 14.09 -1.20
CA PRO A 95 -6.83 14.30 -1.10
C PRO A 95 -6.38 15.58 -0.37
N GLU A 96 -7.27 16.42 0.12
CA GLU A 96 -6.96 17.78 0.61
C GLU A 96 -5.89 17.78 1.72
N ILE A 97 -5.80 16.72 2.53
CA ILE A 97 -4.83 16.61 3.61
C ILE A 97 -3.38 16.67 3.11
N PHE A 98 -3.11 16.16 1.91
CA PHE A 98 -1.77 16.16 1.33
C PHE A 98 -1.27 17.59 1.10
N GLU A 99 -2.07 18.42 0.45
CA GLU A 99 -1.74 19.82 0.22
C GLU A 99 -1.78 20.65 1.51
N ARG A 100 -2.72 20.34 2.39
CA ARG A 100 -2.86 21.05 3.67
C ARG A 100 -1.62 20.88 4.55
N THR A 101 -1.10 19.68 4.66
CA THR A 101 0.09 19.41 5.46
C THR A 101 1.34 20.04 4.85
N LYS A 102 1.49 20.03 3.52
CA LYS A 102 2.58 20.73 2.82
C LYS A 102 2.53 22.24 3.09
N ARG A 103 1.34 22.85 2.95
CA ARG A 103 1.16 24.29 3.22
C ARG A 103 1.40 24.66 4.66
N MET A 104 0.92 23.85 5.61
CA MET A 104 1.10 24.11 7.04
C MET A 104 2.59 24.29 7.43
N ILE A 105 3.47 23.53 6.79
CA ILE A 105 4.91 23.66 7.02
C ILE A 105 5.50 24.81 6.21
N ALA A 106 5.09 24.98 4.94
CA ALA A 106 5.66 26.00 4.06
C ALA A 106 5.28 27.44 4.47
N GLU A 107 4.09 27.63 5.06
CA GLU A 107 3.58 28.95 5.47
C GLU A 107 3.97 29.34 6.90
N ASP A 108 4.52 28.43 7.70
CA ASP A 108 4.98 28.74 9.05
C ASP A 108 6.37 29.38 9.04
N PRO A 109 6.50 30.64 9.49
CA PRO A 109 7.78 31.35 9.50
C PRO A 109 8.89 30.65 10.31
N HIS A 110 8.54 29.85 11.32
CA HIS A 110 9.50 29.12 12.15
C HIS A 110 10.23 28.02 11.36
N TYR A 111 9.61 27.50 10.27
CA TYR A 111 10.20 26.45 9.46
C TYR A 111 10.85 26.97 8.18
N GLY A 112 10.60 28.23 7.81
CA GLY A 112 11.09 28.84 6.56
C GLY A 112 12.61 28.88 6.42
N GLU A 113 13.33 29.01 7.55
CA GLU A 113 14.81 29.03 7.56
C GLU A 113 15.44 27.64 7.32
N TYR A 114 14.65 26.57 7.45
CA TYR A 114 15.13 25.19 7.44
C TYR A 114 14.86 24.44 6.14
N ASP A 115 14.18 25.04 5.15
CA ASP A 115 13.75 24.42 3.89
C ASP A 115 13.09 23.02 4.13
N ILE A 116 12.20 22.93 5.13
CA ILE A 116 11.53 21.70 5.49
C ILE A 116 10.49 21.37 4.42
N LYS A 117 10.49 20.11 3.96
CA LYS A 117 9.55 19.58 2.96
C LYS A 117 8.73 18.45 3.55
N VAL A 118 7.43 18.43 3.25
CA VAL A 118 6.56 17.30 3.56
C VAL A 118 6.38 16.48 2.29
N GLU A 119 6.64 15.19 2.39
CA GLU A 119 6.44 14.23 1.30
C GLU A 119 5.46 13.15 1.75
N HIS A 120 4.60 12.72 0.84
CA HIS A 120 3.60 11.69 1.09
C HIS A 120 3.93 10.42 0.31
N TYR A 121 3.86 9.29 0.97
CA TYR A 121 4.15 7.99 0.42
C TYR A 121 3.03 7.01 0.72
N ILE A 122 2.75 6.10 -0.19
CA ILE A 122 1.77 5.03 0.02
C ILE A 122 2.50 3.68 0.03
N VAL A 123 2.23 2.86 1.04
CA VAL A 123 2.79 1.51 1.17
C VAL A 123 1.65 0.54 1.46
N SER A 124 1.23 -0.21 0.44
CA SER A 124 0.04 -1.07 0.49
C SER A 124 0.37 -2.52 0.13
N THR A 125 -0.34 -3.46 0.71
CA THR A 125 -0.36 -4.87 0.27
C THR A 125 -1.37 -5.12 -0.86
N GLY A 126 -1.99 -4.05 -1.36
CA GLY A 126 -2.92 -4.09 -2.50
C GLY A 126 -2.23 -4.04 -3.86
N MET A 127 -3.02 -3.98 -4.93
CA MET A 127 -2.55 -3.95 -6.31
C MET A 127 -2.14 -2.54 -6.73
N LEU A 128 -0.87 -2.34 -7.07
CA LEU A 128 -0.31 -1.04 -7.45
C LEU A 128 -1.03 -0.42 -8.65
N ALA A 129 -1.47 -1.23 -9.61
CA ALA A 129 -2.19 -0.72 -10.78
C ALA A 129 -3.51 -0.03 -10.41
N VAL A 130 -4.24 -0.52 -9.40
CA VAL A 130 -5.46 0.12 -8.90
C VAL A 130 -5.11 1.46 -8.26
N ILE A 131 -4.10 1.51 -7.39
CA ILE A 131 -3.66 2.75 -6.73
C ILE A 131 -3.24 3.79 -7.78
N LYS A 132 -2.48 3.39 -8.80
CA LYS A 132 -2.05 4.25 -9.92
C LYS A 132 -3.21 4.81 -10.76
N GLY A 133 -4.39 4.23 -10.66
CA GLY A 133 -5.59 4.74 -11.32
C GLY A 133 -6.31 5.85 -10.56
N THR A 134 -5.95 6.08 -9.31
CA THR A 134 -6.64 7.04 -8.44
C THR A 134 -6.12 8.47 -8.61
N ALA A 135 -6.97 9.45 -8.25
CA ALA A 135 -6.63 10.87 -8.30
C ALA A 135 -5.55 11.29 -7.29
N ILE A 136 -5.26 10.46 -6.26
CA ILE A 136 -4.26 10.82 -5.25
C ILE A 136 -2.82 10.73 -5.77
N MET A 137 -2.59 10.11 -6.94
CA MET A 137 -1.25 9.97 -7.51
C MET A 137 -0.57 11.31 -7.79
N ASP A 138 -1.33 12.38 -8.03
CA ASP A 138 -0.80 13.73 -8.25
C ASP A 138 -0.25 14.37 -6.97
N TYR A 139 -0.57 13.81 -5.81
CA TYR A 139 -0.24 14.37 -4.49
C TYR A 139 0.88 13.61 -3.77
N VAL A 140 1.21 12.40 -4.22
CA VAL A 140 2.16 11.51 -3.52
C VAL A 140 3.53 11.47 -4.21
N ASP A 141 4.55 11.32 -3.41
CA ASP A 141 5.96 11.32 -3.83
C ASP A 141 6.49 9.92 -4.18
N GLY A 142 5.75 8.88 -3.80
CA GLY A 142 6.05 7.51 -4.14
C GLY A 142 4.99 6.54 -3.63
N VAL A 143 4.90 5.39 -4.29
CA VAL A 143 3.90 4.36 -3.99
C VAL A 143 4.48 2.97 -4.15
N TRP A 144 4.19 2.10 -3.21
CA TRP A 144 4.51 0.67 -3.22
C TRP A 144 3.23 -0.15 -3.13
N GLY A 145 3.15 -1.18 -3.95
CA GLY A 145 2.06 -2.15 -3.98
C GLY A 145 2.47 -3.37 -4.79
N ASN A 146 1.61 -4.37 -4.85
CA ASN A 146 1.86 -5.55 -5.66
C ASN A 146 1.72 -5.25 -7.15
N GLU A 147 2.68 -5.71 -7.95
CA GLU A 147 2.69 -5.54 -9.41
C GLU A 147 2.43 -6.87 -10.11
N LEU A 148 1.63 -6.83 -11.16
CA LEU A 148 1.22 -8.00 -11.92
C LEU A 148 1.76 -7.91 -13.35
N ILE A 149 2.35 -9.02 -13.81
CA ILE A 149 2.85 -9.16 -15.18
C ILE A 149 1.69 -9.62 -16.06
N GLU A 150 1.62 -9.08 -17.26
CA GLU A 150 0.60 -9.40 -18.25
C GLU A 150 1.13 -10.34 -19.31
N ASP A 151 0.23 -11.18 -19.84
CA ASP A 151 0.50 -12.04 -21.00
C ASP A 151 -0.74 -12.11 -21.91
N ILE A 152 -0.55 -12.68 -23.09
CA ILE A 152 -1.63 -12.95 -24.04
C ILE A 152 -2.22 -14.33 -23.77
N VAL A 153 -3.40 -14.36 -23.21
CA VAL A 153 -4.18 -15.59 -22.96
C VAL A 153 -5.43 -15.57 -23.82
N ASN A 154 -5.59 -16.59 -24.66
CA ASN A 154 -6.72 -16.68 -25.60
C ASN A 154 -6.91 -15.43 -26.47
N GLY A 155 -5.80 -14.82 -26.93
CA GLY A 155 -5.79 -13.62 -27.76
C GLY A 155 -6.13 -12.32 -27.01
N ARG A 156 -6.22 -12.34 -25.70
CA ARG A 156 -6.47 -11.16 -24.86
C ARG A 156 -5.29 -10.90 -23.93
N LYS A 157 -4.93 -9.63 -23.76
CA LYS A 157 -3.93 -9.20 -22.80
C LYS A 157 -4.57 -9.16 -21.41
N VAL A 158 -4.07 -9.99 -20.51
CA VAL A 158 -4.58 -10.13 -19.13
C VAL A 158 -3.44 -10.24 -18.13
N ILE A 159 -3.71 -10.00 -16.86
CA ILE A 159 -2.76 -10.32 -15.79
C ILE A 159 -2.55 -11.84 -15.73
N ALA A 160 -1.30 -12.29 -15.67
CA ALA A 160 -0.93 -13.70 -15.76
C ALA A 160 -0.01 -14.17 -14.64
N GLU A 161 0.90 -13.32 -14.18
CA GLU A 161 1.93 -13.68 -13.20
C GLU A 161 2.12 -12.59 -12.15
N LEU A 162 2.72 -12.98 -11.02
CA LEU A 162 3.16 -12.03 -9.99
C LEU A 162 4.50 -11.43 -10.41
N GLY A 163 4.58 -10.12 -10.37
CA GLY A 163 5.82 -9.38 -10.52
C GLY A 163 6.43 -9.03 -9.17
N TYR A 164 6.37 -7.76 -8.77
CA TYR A 164 6.78 -7.34 -7.44
C TYR A 164 5.68 -7.66 -6.41
N THR A 165 6.09 -8.24 -5.28
CA THR A 165 5.15 -8.53 -4.18
C THR A 165 5.57 -7.85 -2.89
N ILE A 166 4.58 -7.33 -2.17
CA ILE A 166 4.74 -6.71 -0.86
C ILE A 166 3.72 -7.34 0.10
N ASP A 167 4.21 -7.78 1.26
CA ASP A 167 3.44 -8.32 2.37
C ASP A 167 3.57 -7.43 3.61
N ASN A 168 2.93 -7.83 4.70
CA ASN A 168 2.93 -7.09 5.96
C ASN A 168 4.36 -6.81 6.48
N THR A 169 5.27 -7.76 6.31
CA THR A 169 6.67 -7.62 6.76
C THR A 169 7.49 -6.81 5.76
N SER A 170 7.33 -7.05 4.47
CA SER A 170 8.09 -6.34 3.43
C SER A 170 7.65 -4.89 3.22
N LYS A 171 6.53 -4.43 3.82
CA LYS A 171 6.26 -2.99 3.99
C LYS A 171 7.44 -2.27 4.66
N THR A 172 8.17 -2.93 5.56
CA THR A 172 9.37 -2.36 6.19
C THR A 172 10.48 -2.06 5.18
N ARG A 173 10.59 -2.83 4.10
CA ARG A 173 11.53 -2.54 3.00
C ARG A 173 11.23 -1.19 2.36
N ALA A 174 9.96 -0.90 2.07
CA ALA A 174 9.55 0.39 1.51
C ALA A 174 9.95 1.55 2.45
N ILE A 175 9.78 1.38 3.77
CA ILE A 175 10.22 2.36 4.77
C ILE A 175 11.74 2.59 4.70
N PHE A 176 12.55 1.53 4.56
CA PHE A 176 13.99 1.68 4.37
C PHE A 176 14.35 2.34 3.04
N GLU A 177 13.60 2.09 1.97
CA GLU A 177 13.78 2.76 0.68
C GLU A 177 13.49 4.26 0.80
N ILE A 178 12.42 4.66 1.51
CA ILE A 178 12.12 6.06 1.83
C ILE A 178 13.26 6.67 2.67
N ASN A 179 13.68 5.97 3.73
CA ASN A 179 14.76 6.41 4.61
C ASN A 179 16.04 6.74 3.83
N LYS A 180 16.41 5.89 2.88
CA LYS A 180 17.62 6.05 2.07
C LYS A 180 17.42 7.01 0.88
N GLY A 181 16.18 7.33 0.52
CA GLY A 181 15.86 8.23 -0.58
C GLY A 181 15.76 7.54 -1.95
N VAL A 182 15.60 6.21 -2.00
CA VAL A 182 15.49 5.43 -3.25
C VAL A 182 14.45 6.01 -4.24
N PRO A 183 13.25 6.48 -3.83
CA PRO A 183 12.28 7.06 -4.77
C PRO A 183 12.79 8.26 -5.56
N LYS A 184 13.75 9.01 -5.00
CA LYS A 184 14.36 10.19 -5.65
C LYS A 184 15.75 9.88 -6.24
N HIS A 185 16.36 8.78 -5.81
CA HIS A 185 17.70 8.33 -6.13
C HIS A 185 17.68 6.83 -6.47
N PRO A 186 17.14 6.43 -7.63
CA PRO A 186 16.98 5.02 -8.00
C PRO A 186 18.29 4.25 -8.16
N GLU A 187 19.42 4.95 -8.22
CA GLU A 187 20.76 4.37 -8.19
C GLU A 187 21.16 3.81 -6.81
N ILE A 188 20.42 4.15 -5.75
CA ILE A 188 20.68 3.66 -4.40
C ILE A 188 19.93 2.32 -4.21
N ASP A 189 20.68 1.23 -4.03
CA ASP A 189 20.10 -0.04 -3.62
C ASP A 189 19.69 -0.01 -2.14
N VAL A 190 18.54 -0.62 -1.80
CA VAL A 190 18.05 -0.68 -0.42
C VAL A 190 19.04 -1.37 0.53
N ASN A 191 19.87 -2.29 0.02
CA ASN A 191 20.90 -2.98 0.77
C ASN A 191 22.21 -2.19 0.91
N SER A 192 22.34 -1.06 0.19
CA SER A 192 23.53 -0.20 0.30
C SER A 192 23.67 0.35 1.72
N LYS A 193 24.91 0.37 2.22
CA LYS A 193 25.20 1.01 3.51
C LYS A 193 25.22 2.54 3.36
N VAL A 194 24.14 3.18 3.80
CA VAL A 194 24.04 4.65 3.86
C VAL A 194 24.23 5.09 5.31
N PRO A 195 25.26 5.92 5.62
CA PRO A 195 25.45 6.49 6.95
C PRO A 195 24.21 7.26 7.43
N ALA A 196 23.98 7.28 8.75
CA ALA A 196 22.77 7.88 9.32
C ALA A 196 22.61 9.37 8.95
N ASP A 197 23.73 10.12 8.97
CA ASP A 197 23.79 11.54 8.62
C ASP A 197 23.57 11.84 7.11
N LYS A 198 23.62 10.80 6.26
CA LYS A 198 23.39 10.90 4.82
C LYS A 198 22.04 10.32 4.38
N ARG A 199 21.25 9.82 5.31
CA ARG A 199 19.91 9.32 4.99
C ARG A 199 19.00 10.49 4.64
N ARG A 200 18.22 10.33 3.57
CA ARG A 200 17.36 11.40 3.08
C ARG A 200 16.23 11.73 4.04
N VAL A 201 15.61 10.71 4.62
CA VAL A 201 14.55 10.85 5.62
C VAL A 201 14.92 10.05 6.87
N PRO A 202 15.44 10.69 7.93
CA PRO A 202 15.64 10.03 9.21
C PRO A 202 14.34 9.44 9.75
N PHE A 203 14.40 8.36 10.52
CA PHE A 203 13.19 7.71 11.04
C PHE A 203 12.39 8.65 11.96
N GLU A 204 13.06 9.51 12.73
CA GLU A 204 12.45 10.52 13.60
C GLU A 204 11.60 11.55 12.83
N ASN A 205 11.80 11.65 11.53
CA ASN A 205 11.01 12.49 10.63
C ASN A 205 9.93 11.71 9.88
N MET A 206 9.65 10.47 10.28
CA MET A 206 8.61 9.65 9.66
C MET A 206 7.35 9.62 10.51
N ILE A 207 6.22 9.72 9.83
CA ILE A 207 4.88 9.52 10.37
C ILE A 207 4.24 8.39 9.58
N TYR A 208 3.88 7.28 10.24
CA TYR A 208 3.22 6.14 9.60
C TYR A 208 1.76 6.06 10.05
N ILE A 209 0.83 5.97 9.09
CA ILE A 209 -0.63 5.99 9.34
C ILE A 209 -1.26 4.78 8.67
N ALA A 210 -1.99 3.95 9.43
CA ALA A 210 -2.64 2.75 8.94
C ALA A 210 -3.85 2.34 9.82
N ASP A 211 -4.68 1.41 9.30
CA ASP A 211 -5.91 0.97 9.96
C ASP A 211 -5.74 -0.28 10.84
N GLY A 212 -4.61 -1.01 10.76
CA GLY A 212 -4.66 -2.25 11.45
C GLY A 212 -3.45 -3.19 11.53
N PRO A 213 -3.74 -4.46 11.84
CA PRO A 213 -2.72 -5.46 12.21
C PRO A 213 -1.68 -5.77 11.12
N SER A 214 -2.03 -5.53 9.84
CA SER A 214 -1.10 -5.70 8.72
C SER A 214 0.12 -4.78 8.79
N ASP A 215 0.02 -3.71 9.59
CA ASP A 215 1.03 -2.66 9.69
C ASP A 215 1.86 -2.72 10.98
N ILE A 216 1.63 -3.71 11.85
CA ILE A 216 2.37 -3.88 13.11
C ILE A 216 3.90 -3.91 12.89
N PRO A 217 4.47 -4.62 11.89
CA PRO A 217 5.90 -4.57 11.65
C PRO A 217 6.40 -3.17 11.26
N ALA A 218 5.61 -2.43 10.47
CA ALA A 218 5.92 -1.06 10.05
C ALA A 218 5.84 -0.08 11.24
N PHE A 219 4.77 -0.15 12.03
CA PHE A 219 4.63 0.62 13.28
C PHE A 219 5.81 0.37 14.23
N SER A 220 6.15 -0.90 14.45
CA SER A 220 7.26 -1.27 15.33
C SER A 220 8.59 -0.71 14.83
N LEU A 221 8.84 -0.76 13.52
CA LEU A 221 10.06 -0.22 12.92
C LEU A 221 10.16 1.29 13.13
N VAL A 222 9.09 2.03 12.79
CA VAL A 222 9.07 3.49 12.85
C VAL A 222 9.19 3.95 14.31
N ASN A 223 8.36 3.42 15.22
CA ASN A 223 8.38 3.79 16.65
C ASN A 223 9.72 3.48 17.32
N LYS A 224 10.30 2.31 17.06
CA LYS A 224 11.61 1.92 17.64
C LYS A 224 12.74 2.86 17.26
N ASN A 225 12.61 3.53 16.12
CA ASN A 225 13.62 4.43 15.59
C ASN A 225 13.26 5.92 15.78
N GLY A 226 12.28 6.24 16.65
CA GLY A 226 11.96 7.60 17.07
C GLY A 226 10.93 8.33 16.19
N GLY A 227 10.36 7.68 15.18
CA GLY A 227 9.26 8.22 14.38
C GLY A 227 7.91 8.12 15.09
N SER A 228 6.87 8.64 14.45
CA SER A 228 5.50 8.64 14.98
C SER A 228 4.60 7.69 14.20
N THR A 229 3.66 7.05 14.88
CA THR A 229 2.67 6.16 14.24
C THR A 229 1.27 6.49 14.70
N PHE A 230 0.31 6.39 13.80
CA PHE A 230 -1.10 6.60 14.07
C PHE A 230 -1.91 5.44 13.53
N ALA A 231 -2.51 4.69 14.44
CA ALA A 231 -3.51 3.70 14.09
C ALA A 231 -4.88 4.39 14.00
N ILE A 232 -5.55 4.24 12.87
CA ILE A 232 -6.84 4.90 12.60
C ILE A 232 -7.95 3.87 12.49
N TYR A 233 -9.17 4.27 12.80
CA TYR A 233 -10.34 3.42 12.70
C TYR A 233 -11.60 4.27 12.48
N PRO A 234 -12.68 3.70 11.87
CA PRO A 234 -13.93 4.41 11.68
C PRO A 234 -14.56 4.78 13.02
N LYS A 235 -15.01 6.03 13.16
CA LYS A 235 -15.65 6.53 14.38
C LYS A 235 -16.87 5.68 14.75
N GLY A 236 -16.86 5.12 15.96
CA GLY A 236 -17.94 4.30 16.49
C GLY A 236 -17.81 2.80 16.18
N ASP A 237 -16.77 2.37 15.48
CA ASP A 237 -16.46 0.96 15.29
C ASP A 237 -15.58 0.45 16.45
N GLU A 238 -16.25 -0.08 17.50
CA GLU A 238 -15.55 -0.63 18.67
C GLU A 238 -14.68 -1.86 18.33
N ARG A 239 -15.03 -2.61 17.29
CA ARG A 239 -14.23 -3.77 16.86
C ARG A 239 -12.91 -3.32 16.22
N ALA A 240 -12.97 -2.34 15.32
CA ALA A 240 -11.80 -1.74 14.73
C ALA A 240 -10.94 -1.06 15.81
N PHE A 241 -11.55 -0.32 16.76
CA PHE A 241 -10.82 0.26 17.88
C PHE A 241 -10.01 -0.77 18.67
N ARG A 242 -10.62 -1.91 19.05
CA ARG A 242 -9.91 -2.98 19.78
C ARG A 242 -8.77 -3.62 18.98
N GLN A 243 -8.83 -3.57 17.64
CA GLN A 243 -7.74 -4.07 16.78
C GLN A 243 -6.53 -3.14 16.80
N VAL A 244 -6.74 -1.83 16.92
CA VAL A 244 -5.65 -0.85 16.94
C VAL A 244 -5.06 -0.60 18.33
N GLU A 245 -5.73 -1.03 19.41
CA GLU A 245 -5.22 -0.96 20.79
C GLU A 245 -4.15 -2.05 21.09
N GLN A 246 -4.04 -3.08 20.25
CA GLN A 246 -3.09 -4.20 20.43
C GLN A 246 -1.70 -3.86 19.89
#